data_23cbdd43d6d2994a792eea3f0fd1b6ca
#
_entry.id   23cbdd43d6d2994a792eea3f0fd1b6ca
#
_cell.length_a   1.000
_cell.length_b   1.000
_cell.length_c   1.000
_cell.angle_alpha   90.00
_cell.angle_beta   90.00
_cell.angle_gamma   90.00
#
_symmetry.space_group_name_H-M   'P 1'
#
loop_
_entity.id
_entity.type
_entity.pdbx_description
1 polymer ?
#
loop_
_entity_poly.entity_id
_entity_poly.type
_entity_poly.pdbx_seq_one_letter_code
_entity_poly.pdbx_strand_id
1 'polypeptide(L)'
;MKRLLLTLMIISALFGQYDQLFVGTRPLSMGGAFIAVADDANTITWNPAGLPGLRRTEFTTTYADLFAMGITQSYLGFVKPFSDRVALGFDWSNVGFDDKELLYAENKMNLAIGIQPHRKVSFGITLKYLMRDMQLDGTSYGKSSGVGYD
;
A
#
# COMPACT_ATOMS: atom_id res chain seq x y z
N MET A 1 18.35 26.91 -9.53
CA MET A 1 18.21 25.44 -9.64
C MET A 1 18.52 24.71 -8.33
N LYS A 2 19.70 24.83 -7.71
CA LYS A 2 20.03 24.13 -6.45
C LYS A 2 19.06 24.39 -5.29
N ARG A 3 18.61 25.65 -5.11
CA ARG A 3 17.65 26.01 -4.05
C ARG A 3 16.26 25.40 -4.29
N LEU A 4 15.81 25.32 -5.55
CA LEU A 4 14.54 24.70 -5.92
C LEU A 4 14.55 23.18 -5.66
N LEU A 5 15.66 22.52 -5.99
CA LEU A 5 15.86 21.09 -5.69
C LEU A 5 15.88 20.83 -4.19
N LEU A 6 16.54 21.68 -3.40
CA LEU A 6 16.57 21.57 -1.95
C LEU A 6 15.18 21.76 -1.33
N THR A 7 14.41 22.71 -1.83
CA THR A 7 13.03 22.96 -1.37
C THR A 7 12.12 21.77 -1.71
N LEU A 8 12.24 21.20 -2.90
CA LEU A 8 11.52 20.00 -3.30
C LEU A 8 11.89 18.78 -2.42
N MET A 9 13.16 18.60 -2.09
CA MET A 9 13.62 17.54 -1.17
C MET A 9 13.06 17.71 0.26
N ILE A 10 13.01 18.94 0.76
CA ILE A 10 12.45 19.23 2.09
C ILE A 10 10.94 18.99 2.10
N ILE A 11 10.23 19.42 1.05
CA ILE A 11 8.79 19.19 0.93
C ILE A 11 8.48 17.69 0.87
N SER A 12 9.22 16.89 0.12
CA SER A 12 9.00 15.43 0.07
C SER A 12 9.27 14.75 1.41
N ALA A 13 10.20 15.25 2.23
CA ALA A 13 10.46 14.72 3.55
C ALA A 13 9.35 15.02 4.57
N LEU A 14 8.55 16.08 4.36
CA LEU A 14 7.42 16.43 5.22
C LEU A 14 6.18 15.56 4.97
N PHE A 15 6.11 14.85 3.86
CA PHE A 15 5.04 13.93 3.51
C PHE A 15 5.38 12.45 3.78
N GLY A 16 6.42 12.21 4.60
CA GLY A 16 6.74 10.86 5.06
C GLY A 16 5.57 10.26 5.82
N GLN A 17 4.75 9.48 5.15
CA GLN A 17 3.65 8.76 5.80
C GLN A 17 4.20 7.57 6.57
N TYR A 18 3.83 7.52 7.84
CA TYR A 18 4.04 6.40 8.74
C TYR A 18 3.01 5.31 8.40
N ASP A 19 3.16 4.66 7.27
CA ASP A 19 2.15 3.73 6.79
C ASP A 19 2.78 2.54 6.09
N GLN A 20 3.55 1.72 6.82
CA GLN A 20 4.00 0.51 6.14
C GLN A 20 4.20 -0.67 7.10
N LEU A 21 3.13 -1.35 7.35
CA LEU A 21 3.26 -2.79 7.43
C LEU A 21 3.42 -3.29 5.98
N PHE A 22 4.63 -3.73 5.68
CA PHE A 22 4.99 -4.23 4.37
C PHE A 22 4.07 -5.38 3.96
N VAL A 23 3.41 -5.26 2.83
CA VAL A 23 2.49 -6.27 2.31
C VAL A 23 3.08 -7.01 1.13
N GLY A 24 2.68 -8.26 0.96
CA GLY A 24 3.08 -9.10 -0.16
C GLY A 24 4.36 -9.90 0.11
N THR A 25 4.29 -11.20 -0.13
CA THR A 25 5.39 -12.14 0.14
C THR A 25 6.62 -11.82 -0.71
N ARG A 26 6.44 -11.50 -1.99
CA ARG A 26 7.54 -11.20 -2.90
C ARG A 26 8.25 -9.89 -2.56
N PRO A 27 7.58 -8.76 -2.33
CA PRO A 27 8.23 -7.55 -1.85
C PRO A 27 9.03 -7.75 -0.56
N LEU A 28 8.48 -8.50 0.39
CA LEU A 28 9.14 -8.80 1.65
C LEU A 28 10.40 -9.63 1.44
N SER A 29 10.36 -10.67 0.61
CA SER A 29 11.52 -11.52 0.31
C SER A 29 12.64 -10.76 -0.41
N MET A 30 12.31 -9.66 -1.10
CA MET A 30 13.26 -8.76 -1.74
C MET A 30 13.79 -7.66 -0.81
N GLY A 31 13.43 -7.69 0.48
CA GLY A 31 13.85 -6.66 1.43
C GLY A 31 13.34 -5.25 1.08
N GLY A 32 12.19 -5.14 0.39
CA GLY A 32 11.63 -3.88 -0.07
C GLY A 32 12.21 -3.33 -1.38
N ALA A 33 13.22 -3.97 -1.98
CA ALA A 33 13.75 -3.56 -3.29
C ALA A 33 12.73 -3.68 -4.43
N PHE A 34 11.57 -4.26 -4.16
CA PHE A 34 10.44 -4.37 -5.07
C PHE A 34 9.94 -3.03 -5.63
N ILE A 35 10.11 -1.92 -4.90
CA ILE A 35 9.73 -0.56 -5.35
C ILE A 35 10.31 -0.24 -6.74
N ALA A 36 11.53 -0.68 -7.02
CA ALA A 36 12.19 -0.42 -8.30
C ALA A 36 11.75 -1.40 -9.41
N VAL A 37 11.28 -2.58 -9.03
CA VAL A 37 10.85 -3.64 -9.98
C VAL A 37 9.39 -3.48 -10.34
N ALA A 38 8.51 -3.44 -9.35
CA ALA A 38 7.07 -3.15 -9.41
C ALA A 38 6.35 -3.78 -10.63
N ASP A 39 6.46 -5.13 -10.76
CA ASP A 39 6.06 -5.88 -11.96
C ASP A 39 5.00 -6.97 -11.68
N ASP A 40 4.28 -6.87 -10.55
CA ASP A 40 3.12 -7.69 -10.20
C ASP A 40 2.06 -6.89 -9.44
N ALA A 41 0.96 -7.54 -9.00
CA ALA A 41 -0.17 -6.87 -8.36
C ALA A 41 0.17 -6.18 -7.02
N ASN A 42 1.32 -6.47 -6.38
CA ASN A 42 1.77 -5.73 -5.20
C ASN A 42 2.17 -4.28 -5.51
N THR A 43 2.37 -3.97 -6.79
CA THR A 43 2.67 -2.62 -7.31
C THR A 43 1.70 -1.55 -6.83
N ILE A 44 0.44 -1.89 -6.56
CA ILE A 44 -0.59 -0.97 -6.07
C ILE A 44 -0.11 -0.23 -4.82
N THR A 45 0.40 -0.97 -3.85
CA THR A 45 0.89 -0.43 -2.58
C THR A 45 2.32 0.11 -2.65
N TRP A 46 3.18 -0.55 -3.45
CA TRP A 46 4.62 -0.27 -3.43
C TRP A 46 5.06 0.83 -4.39
N ASN A 47 4.51 0.86 -5.60
CA ASN A 47 4.84 1.86 -6.61
C ASN A 47 3.78 1.87 -7.72
N PRO A 48 2.73 2.68 -7.60
CA PRO A 48 1.63 2.70 -8.56
C PRO A 48 2.06 3.12 -9.98
N ALA A 49 3.22 3.76 -10.13
CA ALA A 49 3.78 4.07 -11.44
C ALA A 49 4.22 2.82 -12.24
N GLY A 50 4.40 1.67 -11.58
CA GLY A 50 4.67 0.39 -12.24
C GLY A 50 3.44 -0.28 -12.86
N LEU A 51 2.22 0.10 -12.46
CA LEU A 51 0.95 -0.50 -12.94
C LEU A 51 0.85 -0.61 -14.47
N PRO A 52 1.19 0.40 -15.28
CA PRO A 52 1.11 0.29 -16.73
C PRO A 52 2.07 -0.73 -17.34
N GLY A 53 3.06 -1.20 -16.59
CA GLY A 53 3.98 -2.27 -17.00
C GLY A 53 3.33 -3.65 -17.02
N LEU A 54 2.26 -3.85 -16.25
CA LEU A 54 1.51 -5.10 -16.19
C LEU A 54 0.69 -5.31 -17.47
N ARG A 55 0.84 -6.48 -18.09
CA ARG A 55 0.23 -6.79 -19.40
C ARG A 55 -1.05 -7.60 -19.30
N ARG A 56 -1.37 -8.09 -18.12
CA ARG A 56 -2.53 -8.95 -17.86
C ARG A 56 -3.19 -8.57 -16.54
N THR A 57 -4.44 -8.98 -16.40
CA THR A 57 -5.11 -8.90 -15.10
C THR A 57 -4.40 -9.81 -14.11
N GLU A 58 -4.09 -9.28 -12.95
CA GLU A 58 -3.40 -10.00 -11.88
C GLU A 58 -4.16 -9.89 -10.56
N PHE A 59 -4.06 -10.96 -9.79
CA PHE A 59 -4.61 -11.06 -8.46
C PHE A 59 -3.52 -11.59 -7.54
N THR A 60 -3.41 -11.02 -6.35
CA THR A 60 -2.50 -11.48 -5.31
C THR A 60 -3.21 -11.52 -3.98
N THR A 61 -2.85 -12.49 -3.15
CA THR A 61 -3.30 -12.55 -1.76
C THR A 61 -2.16 -13.03 -0.89
N THR A 62 -2.11 -12.51 0.33
CA THR A 62 -1.13 -12.91 1.34
C THR A 62 -1.84 -12.97 2.70
N TYR A 63 -1.51 -14.00 3.47
CA TYR A 63 -1.84 -14.10 4.88
C TYR A 63 -0.56 -14.42 5.65
N ALA A 64 -0.33 -13.71 6.74
CA ALA A 64 0.83 -13.89 7.58
C ALA A 64 0.46 -13.69 9.06
N ASP A 65 1.08 -14.47 9.93
CA ASP A 65 1.19 -14.18 11.35
C ASP A 65 2.55 -13.50 11.58
N LEU A 66 2.49 -12.24 11.98
CA LEU A 66 3.68 -11.42 12.13
C LEU A 66 4.35 -11.74 13.46
N PHE A 67 5.62 -12.11 13.40
CA PHE A 67 6.47 -12.39 14.55
C PHE A 67 6.01 -13.58 15.41
N ALA A 68 5.09 -14.42 14.92
CA ALA A 68 4.46 -15.51 15.69
C ALA A 68 3.86 -15.03 17.03
N MET A 69 3.29 -13.84 17.04
CA MET A 69 2.70 -13.17 18.21
C MET A 69 1.18 -13.06 18.11
N GLY A 70 0.54 -13.74 17.14
CA GLY A 70 -0.90 -13.60 16.89
C GLY A 70 -1.29 -12.28 16.20
N ILE A 71 -0.31 -11.48 15.73
CA ILE A 71 -0.59 -10.31 14.91
C ILE A 71 -0.81 -10.81 13.49
N THR A 72 -2.05 -10.87 13.05
CA THR A 72 -2.40 -11.38 11.73
C THR A 72 -2.41 -10.26 10.70
N GLN A 73 -1.89 -10.56 9.51
CA GLN A 73 -1.95 -9.67 8.36
C GLN A 73 -2.59 -10.40 7.19
N SER A 74 -3.65 -9.81 6.65
CA SER A 74 -4.28 -10.25 5.40
C SER A 74 -4.11 -9.17 4.34
N TYR A 75 -3.81 -9.57 3.12
CA TYR A 75 -3.68 -8.68 1.97
C TYR A 75 -4.32 -9.31 0.74
N LEU A 76 -4.98 -8.47 -0.03
CA LEU A 76 -5.60 -8.82 -1.30
C LEU A 76 -5.39 -7.68 -2.28
N GLY A 77 -4.81 -7.97 -3.44
CA GLY A 77 -4.58 -7.00 -4.50
C GLY A 77 -5.12 -7.49 -5.84
N PHE A 78 -5.69 -6.57 -6.61
CA PHE A 78 -6.23 -6.81 -7.94
C PHE A 78 -5.83 -5.69 -8.89
N VAL A 79 -5.23 -6.04 -10.02
CA VAL A 79 -4.83 -5.10 -11.08
C VAL A 79 -5.50 -5.46 -12.38
N LYS A 80 -6.01 -4.45 -13.07
CA LYS A 80 -6.56 -4.58 -14.41
C LYS A 80 -5.94 -3.55 -15.35
N PRO A 81 -5.13 -3.97 -16.33
CA PRO A 81 -4.73 -3.12 -17.44
C PRO A 81 -5.93 -2.81 -18.33
N PHE A 82 -6.08 -1.56 -18.72
CA PHE A 82 -7.10 -1.11 -19.69
C PHE A 82 -6.49 -0.89 -21.08
N SER A 83 -5.22 -0.56 -21.11
CA SER A 83 -4.44 -0.41 -22.33
C SER A 83 -2.96 -0.63 -22.03
N ASP A 84 -2.11 -0.61 -23.06
CA ASP A 84 -0.64 -0.68 -22.90
C ASP A 84 -0.05 0.49 -22.10
N ARG A 85 -0.86 1.49 -21.73
CA ARG A 85 -0.42 2.72 -21.08
C ARG A 85 -1.18 3.08 -19.82
N VAL A 86 -2.28 2.39 -19.54
CA VAL A 86 -3.14 2.72 -18.39
C VAL A 86 -3.57 1.46 -17.69
N ALA A 87 -3.40 1.42 -16.38
CA ALA A 87 -3.89 0.35 -15.54
C ALA A 87 -4.49 0.90 -14.25
N LEU A 88 -5.46 0.18 -13.71
CA LEU A 88 -6.06 0.41 -12.40
C LEU A 88 -5.71 -0.73 -11.47
N GLY A 89 -5.53 -0.40 -10.20
CA GLY A 89 -5.33 -1.34 -9.13
C GLY A 89 -6.23 -1.04 -7.95
N PHE A 90 -6.69 -2.07 -7.30
CA PHE A 90 -7.38 -2.01 -6.03
C PHE A 90 -6.71 -2.98 -5.07
N ASP A 91 -6.46 -2.57 -3.85
CA ASP A 91 -6.06 -3.48 -2.79
C ASP A 91 -6.81 -3.22 -1.49
N TRP A 92 -6.82 -4.25 -0.68
CA TRP A 92 -7.30 -4.24 0.69
C TRP A 92 -6.29 -4.96 1.57
N SER A 93 -5.98 -4.36 2.70
CA SER A 93 -5.19 -4.99 3.75
C SER A 93 -5.87 -4.85 5.10
N ASN A 94 -5.73 -5.89 5.90
CA ASN A 94 -6.16 -5.92 7.29
C ASN A 94 -4.99 -6.34 8.15
N VAL A 95 -4.78 -5.63 9.24
CA VAL A 95 -3.89 -6.05 10.33
C VAL A 95 -4.71 -6.13 11.58
N GLY A 96 -4.66 -7.27 12.25
CA GLY A 96 -5.43 -7.54 13.46
C GLY A 96 -4.57 -8.15 14.55
N PHE A 97 -4.85 -7.77 15.77
CA PHE A 97 -4.37 -8.41 16.98
C PHE A 97 -5.56 -8.59 17.92
N ASP A 98 -5.80 -9.81 18.34
CA ASP A 98 -6.90 -10.15 19.24
C ASP A 98 -6.34 -10.95 20.41
N ASP A 99 -6.27 -10.31 21.55
CA ASP A 99 -5.94 -10.92 22.84
C ASP A 99 -7.05 -10.58 23.84
N LYS A 100 -7.05 -11.26 24.98
CA LYS A 100 -8.10 -11.12 26.01
C LYS A 100 -8.32 -9.69 26.48
N GLU A 101 -7.27 -8.88 26.48
CA GLU A 101 -7.28 -7.51 26.98
C GLU A 101 -7.25 -6.46 25.86
N LEU A 102 -6.63 -6.77 24.71
CA LEU A 102 -6.43 -5.81 23.62
C LEU A 102 -6.95 -6.35 22.29
N LEU A 103 -7.91 -5.64 21.71
CA LEU A 103 -8.34 -5.86 20.35
C LEU A 103 -7.91 -4.66 19.49
N TYR A 104 -7.12 -4.94 18.48
CA TYR A 104 -6.68 -3.95 17.50
C TYR A 104 -7.02 -4.44 16.09
N ALA A 105 -7.66 -3.61 15.31
CA ALA A 105 -7.93 -3.89 13.91
C ALA A 105 -7.68 -2.64 13.05
N GLU A 106 -6.84 -2.79 12.05
CA GLU A 106 -6.59 -1.79 11.03
C GLU A 106 -7.00 -2.34 9.66
N ASN A 107 -7.86 -1.62 8.97
CA ASN A 107 -8.27 -1.90 7.60
C ASN A 107 -7.81 -0.76 6.71
N LYS A 108 -7.15 -1.10 5.61
CA LYS A 108 -6.72 -0.15 4.59
C LYS A 108 -7.21 -0.60 3.22
N MET A 109 -7.75 0.34 2.46
CA MET A 109 -8.17 0.15 1.07
C MET A 109 -7.44 1.17 0.20
N ASN A 110 -6.85 0.72 -0.88
CA ASN A 110 -6.15 1.56 -1.83
C ASN A 110 -6.80 1.42 -3.21
N LEU A 111 -6.98 2.56 -3.87
CA LEU A 111 -7.35 2.62 -5.27
C LEU A 111 -6.25 3.36 -6.03
N ALA A 112 -5.59 2.68 -6.95
CA ALA A 112 -4.44 3.20 -7.67
C ALA A 112 -4.72 3.29 -9.17
N ILE A 113 -4.20 4.33 -9.79
CA ILE A 113 -4.13 4.47 -11.23
C ILE A 113 -2.69 4.71 -11.65
N GLY A 114 -2.23 3.98 -12.65
CA GLY A 114 -0.94 4.19 -13.31
C GLY A 114 -1.12 4.60 -14.76
N ILE A 115 -0.35 5.57 -15.22
CA ILE A 115 -0.33 6.03 -16.61
C ILE A 115 1.11 6.11 -17.13
N GLN A 116 1.33 5.69 -18.37
CA GLN A 116 2.62 5.74 -19.05
C GLN A 116 2.53 6.60 -20.31
N PRO A 117 2.68 7.93 -20.22
CA PRO A 117 2.59 8.81 -21.37
C PRO A 117 3.73 8.60 -22.36
N HIS A 118 4.88 8.17 -21.88
CA HIS A 118 6.05 7.89 -22.70
C HIS A 118 6.73 6.58 -22.27
N ARG A 119 7.38 5.86 -23.18
CA ARG A 119 8.02 4.55 -22.92
C ARG A 119 9.01 4.54 -21.74
N LYS A 120 9.58 5.69 -21.39
CA LYS A 120 10.57 5.83 -20.31
C LYS A 120 10.03 6.48 -19.05
N VAL A 121 8.77 6.90 -19.04
CA VAL A 121 8.21 7.68 -17.93
C VAL A 121 6.81 7.19 -17.63
N SER A 122 6.59 6.82 -16.37
CA SER A 122 5.29 6.44 -15.83
C SER A 122 4.98 7.28 -14.60
N PHE A 123 3.71 7.52 -14.38
CA PHE A 123 3.19 8.19 -13.19
C PHE A 123 2.14 7.30 -12.55
N GLY A 124 2.04 7.36 -11.26
CA GLY A 124 1.01 6.66 -10.50
C GLY A 124 0.47 7.55 -9.41
N ILE A 125 -0.79 7.36 -9.10
CA ILE A 125 -1.47 7.98 -7.97
C ILE A 125 -2.26 6.91 -7.24
N THR A 126 -2.22 6.94 -5.91
CA THR A 126 -3.01 6.05 -5.05
C THR A 126 -3.85 6.89 -4.10
N LEU A 127 -5.15 6.58 -4.05
CA LEU A 127 -6.06 7.07 -3.03
C LEU A 127 -6.17 6.00 -1.95
N LYS A 128 -5.95 6.38 -0.69
CA LYS A 128 -5.93 5.49 0.46
C LYS A 128 -7.09 5.80 1.41
N TYR A 129 -7.77 4.78 1.88
CA TYR A 129 -8.74 4.88 2.95
C TYR A 129 -8.34 3.96 4.08
N LEU A 130 -8.16 4.53 5.27
CA LEU A 130 -7.71 3.85 6.47
C LEU A 130 -8.80 3.87 7.53
N MET A 131 -9.06 2.73 8.16
CA MET A 131 -9.93 2.60 9.32
C MET A 131 -9.16 1.86 10.42
N ARG A 132 -9.18 2.41 11.63
CA ARG A 132 -8.61 1.79 12.83
C ARG A 132 -9.67 1.65 13.91
N ASP A 133 -9.69 0.52 14.56
CA ASP A 133 -10.50 0.24 15.76
C ASP A 133 -9.59 -0.31 16.85
N MET A 134 -9.69 0.26 18.04
CA MET A 134 -8.91 -0.16 19.21
C MET A 134 -9.83 -0.29 20.41
N GLN A 135 -9.80 -1.46 21.04
CA GLN A 135 -10.55 -1.75 22.26
C GLN A 135 -9.61 -2.34 23.31
N LEU A 136 -9.75 -1.93 24.55
CA LEU A 136 -9.05 -2.44 25.70
C LEU A 136 -10.07 -2.85 26.78
N ASP A 137 -9.98 -4.06 27.31
CA ASP A 137 -10.92 -4.61 28.30
C ASP A 137 -12.40 -4.47 27.88
N GLY A 138 -12.70 -4.67 26.57
CA GLY A 138 -14.06 -4.51 26.05
C GLY A 138 -14.54 -3.07 25.94
N THR A 139 -13.72 -2.08 26.32
CA THR A 139 -14.02 -0.66 26.17
C THR A 139 -13.40 -0.13 24.87
N SER A 140 -14.22 0.48 24.01
CA SER A 140 -13.71 1.12 22.78
C SER A 140 -12.96 2.42 23.12
N TYR A 141 -11.69 2.47 22.81
CA TYR A 141 -10.85 3.65 23.04
C TYR A 141 -10.78 4.57 21.84
N GLY A 142 -11.21 4.11 20.67
CA GLY A 142 -11.34 4.98 19.51
C GLY A 142 -11.55 4.23 18.20
N LYS A 143 -12.44 4.79 17.40
CA LYS A 143 -12.55 4.49 15.97
C LYS A 143 -12.07 5.70 15.22
N SER A 144 -11.09 5.53 14.37
CA SER A 144 -10.59 6.60 13.51
C SER A 144 -10.62 6.17 12.05
N SER A 145 -10.89 7.12 11.18
CA SER A 145 -10.78 6.91 9.74
C SER A 145 -10.09 8.11 9.11
N GLY A 146 -9.36 7.86 8.05
CA GLY A 146 -8.64 8.88 7.32
C GLY A 146 -8.53 8.56 5.84
N VAL A 147 -8.36 9.61 5.04
CA VAL A 147 -8.08 9.52 3.61
C VAL A 147 -6.68 10.07 3.38
N GLY A 148 -5.90 9.35 2.61
CA GLY A 148 -4.57 9.75 2.18
C GLY A 148 -4.39 9.58 0.67
N TYR A 149 -3.28 10.08 0.15
CA TYR A 149 -2.90 9.91 -1.25
C TYR A 149 -1.36 9.84 -1.36
N ASP A 150 -0.88 9.11 -2.34
CA ASP A 150 0.52 9.05 -2.75
C ASP A 150 0.66 9.37 -4.23
#